data_a62dd51776d8fec52f944b2a65bac2b2
#
_entry.id   a62dd51776d8fec52f944b2a65bac2b2
#
_cell.length_a   1.000
_cell.length_b   1.000
_cell.length_c   1.000
_cell.angle_alpha   90.00
_cell.angle_beta   90.00
_cell.angle_gamma   90.00
#
_symmetry.space_group_name_H-M   'P 1'
#
loop_
_entity.id
_entity.type
_entity.pdbx_description
1 polymer ?
#
loop_
_entity_poly.entity_id
_entity_poly.type
_entity_poly.pdbx_seq_one_letter_code
_entity_poly.pdbx_strand_id
1 'polypeptide(L)'
;MLIKLTDEQNAWLEKARSLGKDVLAPRAAEVDRTGRYPREGMHALRDAGLWGMRASKEYGGGGADLLSTVLVVEELAKSCPSTAMCFKMHIEASEMIARVHTPAQVEKFVKPLARGEALYTVAGGETSGKKGDDWHPAGAFSAAEILPDANRLGGVRKSYVTSAGEATHYFLMVQAGADAPKGALTPMIVERDKVEWKKDGEWNGVGMRGNGSSPVYFTGDVPKENRLGNEHEGGKALGVVMMPVVALTYAAAYLGIGSGAYEIASAEATKQYPSGARRLDNPVNKRRMGQMSAQIEAARSLLHLAAKAGDEGRVKAPIPYIQAKVMASETSVEVTSELMTMFGGTAFAARLPFERYFRDARAGMVMGLANDEAYPMIANMLFPPQRG
;
A
#
# COMPACT_ATOMS: atom_id res chain seq x y z
N MET A 1 7.42 -16.41 13.45
CA MET A 1 6.05 -16.49 12.86
C MET A 1 5.24 -17.55 13.61
N LEU A 2 4.07 -17.19 14.12
CA LEU A 2 3.24 -18.08 14.96
C LEU A 2 2.19 -18.90 14.18
N ILE A 3 2.09 -18.71 12.87
CA ILE A 3 1.19 -19.46 11.99
C ILE A 3 1.98 -20.41 11.09
N LYS A 4 1.39 -21.58 10.81
CA LYS A 4 1.94 -22.52 9.83
C LYS A 4 1.52 -22.08 8.44
N LEU A 5 2.47 -21.90 7.54
CA LEU A 5 2.26 -21.58 6.15
C LEU A 5 2.10 -22.86 5.30
N THR A 6 1.36 -22.75 4.22
CA THR A 6 1.33 -23.75 3.15
C THR A 6 2.59 -23.67 2.30
N ASP A 7 2.86 -24.69 1.48
CA ASP A 7 4.00 -24.69 0.57
C ASP A 7 3.90 -23.55 -0.46
N GLU A 8 2.69 -23.24 -0.94
CA GLU A 8 2.46 -22.13 -1.85
C GLU A 8 2.73 -20.77 -1.19
N GLN A 9 2.27 -20.56 0.06
CA GLN A 9 2.56 -19.35 0.84
C GLN A 9 4.06 -19.18 1.10
N ASN A 10 4.75 -20.28 1.45
CA ASN A 10 6.20 -20.29 1.60
C ASN A 10 6.92 -19.93 0.28
N ALA A 11 6.47 -20.46 -0.85
CA ALA A 11 7.05 -20.15 -2.16
C ALA A 11 6.94 -18.65 -2.50
N TRP A 12 5.80 -18.02 -2.23
CA TRP A 12 5.62 -16.57 -2.39
C TRP A 12 6.55 -15.76 -1.47
N LEU A 13 6.67 -16.17 -0.21
CA LEU A 13 7.53 -15.52 0.77
C LEU A 13 9.01 -15.60 0.38
N GLU A 14 9.50 -16.78 -0.02
CA GLU A 14 10.89 -16.96 -0.44
C GLU A 14 11.22 -16.17 -1.70
N LYS A 15 10.29 -16.10 -2.65
CA LYS A 15 10.42 -15.26 -3.84
C LYS A 15 10.58 -13.79 -3.46
N ALA A 16 9.77 -13.28 -2.53
CA ALA A 16 9.86 -11.91 -2.04
C ALA A 16 11.19 -11.65 -1.30
N ARG A 17 11.67 -12.61 -0.51
CA ARG A 17 12.97 -12.53 0.18
C ARG A 17 14.14 -12.40 -0.78
N SER A 18 14.20 -13.28 -1.78
CA SER A 18 15.25 -13.21 -2.79
C SER A 18 15.25 -11.85 -3.51
N LEU A 19 14.09 -11.41 -4.01
CA LEU A 19 13.94 -10.12 -4.68
C LEU A 19 14.30 -8.96 -3.74
N GLY A 20 13.85 -8.99 -2.52
CA GLY A 20 14.18 -8.02 -1.48
C GLY A 20 15.69 -7.87 -1.30
N LYS A 21 16.35 -8.99 -1.04
CA LYS A 21 17.79 -9.06 -0.78
C LYS A 21 18.63 -8.70 -2.01
N ASP A 22 18.33 -9.33 -3.15
CA ASP A 22 19.24 -9.33 -4.31
C ASP A 22 18.99 -8.14 -5.25
N VAL A 23 17.78 -7.59 -5.26
CA VAL A 23 17.38 -6.51 -6.17
C VAL A 23 17.06 -5.21 -5.44
N LEU A 24 16.22 -5.24 -4.39
CA LEU A 24 15.70 -4.02 -3.78
C LEU A 24 16.68 -3.39 -2.80
N ALA A 25 17.24 -4.17 -1.87
CA ALA A 25 18.12 -3.66 -0.83
C ALA A 25 19.35 -2.89 -1.39
N PRO A 26 20.05 -3.39 -2.44
CA PRO A 26 21.19 -2.68 -3.01
C PRO A 26 20.86 -1.30 -3.62
N ARG A 27 19.60 -1.06 -3.99
CA ARG A 27 19.13 0.16 -4.66
C ARG A 27 18.37 1.12 -3.73
N ALA A 28 17.96 0.65 -2.55
CA ALA A 28 17.06 1.40 -1.68
C ALA A 28 17.61 2.76 -1.23
N ALA A 29 18.89 2.84 -0.92
CA ALA A 29 19.55 4.09 -0.54
C ALA A 29 19.60 5.11 -1.68
N GLU A 30 19.85 4.66 -2.90
CA GLU A 30 19.88 5.52 -4.08
C GLU A 30 18.48 6.00 -4.46
N VAL A 31 17.47 5.12 -4.43
CA VAL A 31 16.07 5.45 -4.65
C VAL A 31 15.60 6.54 -3.67
N ASP A 32 15.90 6.39 -2.38
CA ASP A 32 15.55 7.40 -1.37
C ASP A 32 16.29 8.73 -1.61
N ARG A 33 17.61 8.70 -1.82
CA ARG A 33 18.42 9.89 -1.98
C ARG A 33 18.01 10.72 -3.20
N THR A 34 17.70 10.06 -4.31
CA THR A 34 17.36 10.74 -5.58
C THR A 34 15.86 11.01 -5.73
N GLY A 35 15.01 10.29 -5.00
CA GLY A 35 13.57 10.34 -5.17
C GLY A 35 13.08 9.73 -6.49
N ARG A 36 13.94 9.03 -7.23
CA ARG A 36 13.55 8.41 -8.50
C ARG A 36 12.62 7.23 -8.31
N TYR A 37 11.74 7.02 -9.27
CA TYR A 37 10.90 5.84 -9.29
C TYR A 37 11.74 4.55 -9.39
N PRO A 38 11.45 3.49 -8.61
CA PRO A 38 12.25 2.27 -8.53
C PRO A 38 11.93 1.29 -9.68
N ARG A 39 12.14 1.71 -10.95
CA ARG A 39 11.76 0.93 -12.14
C ARG A 39 12.36 -0.46 -12.15
N GLU A 40 13.65 -0.59 -11.81
CA GLU A 40 14.34 -1.88 -11.80
C GLU A 40 13.72 -2.84 -10.78
N GLY A 41 13.35 -2.34 -9.61
CA GLY A 41 12.66 -3.11 -8.60
C GLY A 41 11.29 -3.56 -9.10
N MET A 42 10.48 -2.63 -9.62
CA MET A 42 9.14 -2.94 -10.14
C MET A 42 9.18 -3.92 -11.32
N HIS A 43 10.16 -3.78 -12.23
CA HIS A 43 10.33 -4.74 -13.33
C HIS A 43 10.74 -6.13 -12.83
N ALA A 44 11.64 -6.22 -11.86
CA ALA A 44 12.01 -7.50 -11.26
C ALA A 44 10.81 -8.19 -10.59
N LEU A 45 9.93 -7.43 -9.92
CA LEU A 45 8.67 -7.96 -9.36
C LEU A 45 7.74 -8.47 -10.47
N ARG A 46 7.63 -7.74 -11.58
CA ARG A 46 6.88 -8.17 -12.78
C ARG A 46 7.41 -9.48 -13.32
N ASP A 47 8.70 -9.53 -13.60
CA ASP A 47 9.38 -10.67 -14.23
C ASP A 47 9.33 -11.93 -13.37
N ALA A 48 9.22 -11.77 -12.05
CA ALA A 48 8.97 -12.83 -11.09
C ALA A 48 7.47 -13.23 -10.95
N GLY A 49 6.56 -12.60 -11.72
CA GLY A 49 5.13 -12.89 -11.74
C GLY A 49 4.33 -12.29 -10.57
N LEU A 50 4.92 -11.35 -9.79
CA LEU A 50 4.22 -10.78 -8.65
C LEU A 50 3.12 -9.80 -9.08
N TRP A 51 3.22 -9.16 -10.25
CA TRP A 51 2.15 -8.26 -10.69
C TRP A 51 0.81 -8.99 -10.89
N GLY A 52 0.84 -10.23 -11.40
CA GLY A 52 -0.34 -11.07 -11.58
C GLY A 52 -0.69 -11.95 -10.38
N MET A 53 -0.03 -11.81 -9.22
CA MET A 53 -0.15 -12.77 -8.12
C MET A 53 -1.58 -12.94 -7.60
N ARG A 54 -2.40 -11.87 -7.61
CA ARG A 54 -3.79 -11.90 -7.14
C ARG A 54 -4.81 -12.30 -8.21
N ALA A 55 -4.44 -12.24 -9.49
CA ALA A 55 -5.31 -12.68 -10.57
C ALA A 55 -5.52 -14.20 -10.52
N SER A 56 -6.69 -14.67 -10.95
CA SER A 56 -7.03 -16.09 -10.95
C SER A 56 -6.06 -16.91 -11.80
N LYS A 57 -5.75 -18.12 -11.34
CA LYS A 57 -4.99 -19.14 -12.11
C LYS A 57 -5.66 -19.47 -13.44
N GLU A 58 -6.99 -19.38 -13.52
CA GLU A 58 -7.77 -19.56 -14.75
C GLU A 58 -7.33 -18.61 -15.87
N TYR A 59 -6.93 -17.37 -15.51
CA TYR A 59 -6.48 -16.35 -16.46
C TYR A 59 -4.96 -16.25 -16.59
N GLY A 60 -4.23 -17.20 -15.97
CA GLY A 60 -2.77 -17.24 -15.99
C GLY A 60 -2.11 -16.47 -14.84
N GLY A 61 -2.88 -16.04 -13.85
CA GLY A 61 -2.36 -15.37 -12.65
C GLY A 61 -1.88 -16.33 -11.56
N GLY A 62 -1.41 -15.78 -10.45
CA GLY A 62 -0.88 -16.55 -9.33
C GLY A 62 -1.92 -17.16 -8.42
N GLY A 63 -3.14 -16.59 -8.35
CA GLY A 63 -4.21 -17.04 -7.45
C GLY A 63 -3.87 -16.90 -5.96
N ALA A 64 -2.93 -16.01 -5.61
CA ALA A 64 -2.48 -15.82 -4.23
C ALA A 64 -3.61 -15.32 -3.32
N ASP A 65 -3.63 -15.85 -2.09
CA ASP A 65 -4.54 -15.43 -1.04
C ASP A 65 -4.11 -14.11 -0.36
N LEU A 66 -4.90 -13.59 0.57
CA LEU A 66 -4.58 -12.36 1.31
C LEU A 66 -3.32 -12.56 2.16
N LEU A 67 -3.18 -13.72 2.80
CA LEU A 67 -2.02 -14.00 3.63
C LEU A 67 -0.73 -14.01 2.80
N SER A 68 -0.70 -14.66 1.64
CA SER A 68 0.45 -14.61 0.72
C SER A 68 0.77 -13.17 0.30
N THR A 69 -0.25 -12.37 0.03
CA THR A 69 -0.09 -10.97 -0.37
C THR A 69 0.55 -10.15 0.75
N VAL A 70 0.09 -10.32 1.98
CA VAL A 70 0.62 -9.66 3.18
C VAL A 70 2.08 -10.06 3.41
N LEU A 71 2.39 -11.35 3.33
CA LEU A 71 3.76 -11.86 3.50
C LEU A 71 4.72 -11.25 2.47
N VAL A 72 4.31 -11.18 1.21
CA VAL A 72 5.12 -10.59 0.14
C VAL A 72 5.35 -9.10 0.38
N VAL A 73 4.30 -8.33 0.68
CA VAL A 73 4.42 -6.88 0.89
C VAL A 73 5.28 -6.56 2.12
N GLU A 74 5.10 -7.28 3.23
CA GLU A 74 5.92 -7.13 4.44
C GLU A 74 7.40 -7.39 4.13
N GLU A 75 7.70 -8.46 3.43
CA GLU A 75 9.08 -8.84 3.12
C GLU A 75 9.77 -7.85 2.17
N LEU A 76 9.09 -7.40 1.13
CA LEU A 76 9.62 -6.37 0.21
C LEU A 76 9.89 -5.05 0.93
N ALA A 77 9.00 -4.65 1.86
CA ALA A 77 9.12 -3.40 2.61
C ALA A 77 10.30 -3.39 3.58
N LYS A 78 10.77 -4.54 4.06
CA LYS A 78 12.01 -4.65 4.83
C LYS A 78 13.22 -4.14 4.05
N SER A 79 13.23 -4.30 2.75
CA SER A 79 14.34 -3.95 1.88
C SER A 79 14.23 -2.55 1.27
N CYS A 80 13.08 -2.25 0.63
CA CYS A 80 12.83 -0.96 0.00
C CYS A 80 11.37 -0.55 0.16
N PRO A 81 11.05 0.28 1.17
CA PRO A 81 9.69 0.76 1.41
C PRO A 81 9.03 1.43 0.20
N SER A 82 9.76 2.25 -0.56
CA SER A 82 9.23 2.91 -1.77
C SER A 82 8.78 1.90 -2.83
N THR A 83 9.58 0.86 -3.11
CA THR A 83 9.20 -0.19 -4.07
C THR A 83 8.01 -1.00 -3.56
N ALA A 84 8.00 -1.37 -2.28
CA ALA A 84 6.89 -2.09 -1.67
C ALA A 84 5.59 -1.27 -1.72
N MET A 85 5.66 0.05 -1.54
CA MET A 85 4.52 0.96 -1.67
C MET A 85 3.99 1.00 -3.11
N CYS A 86 4.86 1.12 -4.12
CA CYS A 86 4.44 1.06 -5.53
C CYS A 86 3.76 -0.27 -5.86
N PHE A 87 4.36 -1.37 -5.40
CA PHE A 87 3.82 -2.71 -5.61
C PHE A 87 2.46 -2.92 -4.93
N LYS A 88 2.32 -2.54 -3.65
CA LYS A 88 1.03 -2.68 -2.96
C LYS A 88 -0.07 -1.84 -3.61
N MET A 89 0.24 -0.66 -4.13
CA MET A 89 -0.73 0.18 -4.85
C MET A 89 -1.17 -0.48 -6.16
N HIS A 90 -0.25 -1.19 -6.83
CA HIS A 90 -0.61 -2.03 -7.97
C HIS A 90 -1.58 -3.16 -7.58
N ILE A 91 -1.29 -3.86 -6.49
CA ILE A 91 -2.16 -4.93 -5.97
C ILE A 91 -3.55 -4.38 -5.61
N GLU A 92 -3.64 -3.24 -4.94
CA GLU A 92 -4.93 -2.63 -4.58
C GLU A 92 -5.76 -2.24 -5.81
N ALA A 93 -5.12 -1.56 -6.77
CA ALA A 93 -5.81 -1.12 -7.98
C ALA A 93 -6.27 -2.31 -8.83
N SER A 94 -5.50 -3.38 -8.86
CA SER A 94 -5.80 -4.57 -9.64
C SER A 94 -6.82 -5.50 -8.96
N GLU A 95 -7.00 -5.42 -7.63
CA GLU A 95 -7.93 -6.29 -6.91
C GLU A 95 -9.37 -6.12 -7.39
N MET A 96 -9.80 -4.86 -7.64
CA MET A 96 -11.16 -4.61 -8.13
C MET A 96 -11.38 -5.29 -9.48
N ILE A 97 -10.47 -5.11 -10.45
CA ILE A 97 -10.63 -5.75 -11.76
C ILE A 97 -10.46 -7.27 -11.69
N ALA A 98 -9.63 -7.76 -10.78
CA ALA A 98 -9.46 -9.19 -10.57
C ALA A 98 -10.70 -9.88 -9.98
N ARG A 99 -11.56 -9.14 -9.24
CA ARG A 99 -12.75 -9.68 -8.55
C ARG A 99 -14.07 -9.22 -9.14
N VAL A 100 -14.12 -8.00 -9.69
CA VAL A 100 -15.34 -7.39 -10.19
C VAL A 100 -15.14 -7.05 -11.66
N HIS A 101 -15.35 -8.02 -12.52
CA HIS A 101 -15.18 -7.87 -13.98
C HIS A 101 -16.32 -8.52 -14.75
N THR A 102 -16.58 -7.98 -15.93
CA THR A 102 -17.43 -8.61 -16.96
C THR A 102 -16.61 -9.54 -17.86
N PRO A 103 -17.22 -10.47 -18.63
CA PRO A 103 -16.50 -11.28 -19.59
C PRO A 103 -15.65 -10.47 -20.60
N ALA A 104 -16.14 -9.32 -21.05
CA ALA A 104 -15.40 -8.42 -21.93
C ALA A 104 -14.15 -7.84 -21.28
N GLN A 105 -14.22 -7.51 -19.98
CA GLN A 105 -13.11 -6.97 -19.20
C GLN A 105 -12.04 -8.03 -18.91
N VAL A 106 -12.36 -9.32 -18.97
CA VAL A 106 -11.37 -10.40 -18.81
C VAL A 106 -10.29 -10.30 -19.87
N GLU A 107 -10.67 -10.19 -21.12
CA GLU A 107 -9.70 -10.09 -22.23
C GLU A 107 -8.91 -8.77 -22.17
N LYS A 108 -9.60 -7.68 -21.90
CA LYS A 108 -9.04 -6.33 -21.94
C LYS A 108 -8.12 -6.02 -20.76
N PHE A 109 -8.46 -6.48 -19.57
CA PHE A 109 -7.80 -6.06 -18.33
C PHE A 109 -7.26 -7.20 -17.47
N VAL A 110 -8.04 -8.29 -17.29
CA VAL A 110 -7.64 -9.35 -16.35
C VAL A 110 -6.48 -10.19 -16.89
N LYS A 111 -6.54 -10.59 -18.15
CA LYS A 111 -5.46 -11.37 -18.76
C LYS A 111 -4.15 -10.57 -18.90
N PRO A 112 -4.13 -9.29 -19.33
CA PRO A 112 -2.92 -8.47 -19.29
C PRO A 112 -2.36 -8.28 -17.87
N LEU A 113 -3.21 -8.10 -16.86
CA LEU A 113 -2.80 -8.08 -15.46
C LEU A 113 -2.12 -9.39 -15.05
N ALA A 114 -2.77 -10.54 -15.34
CA ALA A 114 -2.26 -11.86 -15.00
C ALA A 114 -0.87 -12.15 -15.60
N ARG A 115 -0.63 -11.67 -16.83
CA ARG A 115 0.67 -11.80 -17.52
C ARG A 115 1.71 -10.74 -17.15
N GLY A 116 1.35 -9.78 -16.26
CA GLY A 116 2.25 -8.68 -15.88
C GLY A 116 2.48 -7.65 -16.97
N GLU A 117 1.59 -7.53 -17.95
CA GLU A 117 1.69 -6.57 -19.07
C GLU A 117 1.17 -5.18 -18.69
N ALA A 118 0.41 -5.07 -17.61
CA ALA A 118 -0.24 -3.84 -17.16
C ALA A 118 0.17 -3.49 -15.74
N LEU A 119 0.66 -2.26 -15.53
CA LEU A 119 0.91 -1.68 -14.22
C LEU A 119 -0.29 -0.83 -13.81
N TYR A 120 -0.96 -1.24 -12.75
CA TYR A 120 -2.09 -0.53 -12.17
C TYR A 120 -1.66 0.39 -11.03
N THR A 121 -2.41 1.45 -10.79
CA THR A 121 -2.31 2.25 -9.56
C THR A 121 -3.66 2.84 -9.17
N VAL A 122 -3.81 3.20 -7.90
CA VAL A 122 -5.01 3.85 -7.39
C VAL A 122 -4.93 5.36 -7.60
N ALA A 123 -5.95 5.92 -8.25
CA ALA A 123 -6.18 7.34 -8.39
C ALA A 123 -7.53 7.70 -7.73
N GLY A 124 -7.60 7.52 -6.39
CA GLY A 124 -8.84 7.63 -5.64
C GLY A 124 -9.01 8.96 -4.92
N GLY A 125 -8.00 9.39 -4.18
CA GLY A 125 -8.09 10.53 -3.28
C GLY A 125 -7.95 11.90 -3.95
N GLU A 126 -8.68 12.86 -3.41
CA GLU A 126 -8.57 14.28 -3.75
C GLU A 126 -8.42 15.05 -2.44
N THR A 127 -7.52 16.05 -2.42
CA THR A 127 -7.54 17.06 -1.36
C THR A 127 -8.64 18.05 -1.71
N SER A 128 -9.55 18.33 -0.78
CA SER A 128 -10.63 19.30 -1.02
C SER A 128 -10.03 20.66 -1.35
N GLY A 129 -10.25 21.13 -2.59
CA GLY A 129 -9.85 22.47 -3.04
C GLY A 129 -10.79 23.57 -2.56
N LYS A 130 -11.76 23.28 -1.70
CA LYS A 130 -12.65 24.31 -1.13
C LYS A 130 -11.90 25.04 -0.02
N LYS A 131 -11.64 26.32 -0.27
CA LYS A 131 -11.31 27.27 0.79
C LYS A 131 -12.53 27.36 1.71
N GLY A 132 -12.41 26.84 2.92
CA GLY A 132 -13.42 26.90 3.97
C GLY A 132 -12.93 26.13 5.18
N ASP A 133 -13.49 26.41 6.33
CA ASP A 133 -13.08 25.86 7.64
C ASP A 133 -13.40 24.37 7.83
N ASP A 134 -13.93 23.71 6.80
CA ASP A 134 -14.23 22.28 6.84
C ASP A 134 -12.98 21.47 6.49
N TRP A 135 -12.38 20.87 7.49
CA TRP A 135 -11.44 19.81 7.29
C TRP A 135 -12.18 18.57 6.75
N HIS A 136 -11.89 18.20 5.50
CA HIS A 136 -12.41 16.98 4.92
C HIS A 136 -11.27 16.00 4.68
N PRO A 137 -11.42 14.74 5.12
CA PRO A 137 -10.52 13.67 4.73
C PRO A 137 -10.45 13.55 3.20
N ALA A 138 -9.34 13.04 2.69
CA ALA A 138 -9.19 12.79 1.27
C ALA A 138 -10.35 11.93 0.76
N GLY A 139 -11.06 12.43 -0.25
CA GLY A 139 -12.23 11.79 -0.84
C GLY A 139 -12.22 11.87 -2.35
N ALA A 140 -13.20 11.29 -3.00
CA ALA A 140 -13.42 11.43 -4.43
C ALA A 140 -14.60 12.40 -4.65
N PHE A 141 -14.30 13.63 -5.02
CA PHE A 141 -15.29 14.71 -5.16
C PHE A 141 -15.53 15.12 -6.62
N SER A 142 -14.56 14.87 -7.52
CA SER A 142 -14.70 15.18 -8.93
C SER A 142 -15.77 14.32 -9.58
N ALA A 143 -16.61 14.96 -10.41
CA ALA A 143 -17.62 14.28 -11.20
C ALA A 143 -17.13 14.01 -12.62
N ALA A 144 -17.55 12.88 -13.19
CA ALA A 144 -17.50 12.64 -14.62
C ALA A 144 -18.86 12.96 -15.26
N GLU A 145 -18.88 13.57 -16.44
CA GLU A 145 -20.09 13.70 -17.23
C GLU A 145 -20.48 12.33 -17.80
N ILE A 146 -21.77 11.98 -17.67
CA ILE A 146 -22.29 10.73 -18.20
C ILE A 146 -22.73 10.94 -19.64
N LEU A 147 -22.07 10.25 -20.56
CA LEU A 147 -22.43 10.20 -21.98
C LEU A 147 -23.10 8.86 -22.32
N PRO A 148 -23.76 8.70 -23.48
CA PRO A 148 -24.37 7.43 -23.88
C PRO A 148 -23.41 6.24 -23.81
N ASP A 149 -22.17 6.37 -24.27
CA ASP A 149 -21.20 5.27 -24.36
C ASP A 149 -19.90 5.50 -23.56
N ALA A 150 -19.79 6.61 -22.84
CA ALA A 150 -18.57 6.98 -22.12
C ALA A 150 -18.87 7.75 -20.82
N ASN A 151 -17.81 7.96 -20.03
CA ASN A 151 -17.76 8.94 -18.95
C ASN A 151 -16.68 9.94 -19.31
N ARG A 152 -17.07 11.21 -19.46
CA ARG A 152 -16.15 12.30 -19.80
C ARG A 152 -15.48 12.86 -18.56
N LEU A 153 -14.17 12.85 -18.57
CA LEU A 153 -13.33 13.46 -17.55
C LEU A 153 -12.98 14.90 -17.99
N GLY A 154 -13.46 15.88 -17.27
CA GLY A 154 -13.23 17.30 -17.56
C GLY A 154 -12.09 17.90 -16.72
N GLY A 155 -10.89 17.31 -16.78
CA GLY A 155 -9.77 17.75 -15.94
C GLY A 155 -9.86 17.23 -14.51
N VAL A 156 -10.29 15.99 -14.33
CA VAL A 156 -10.35 15.33 -13.01
C VAL A 156 -8.97 15.28 -12.39
N ARG A 157 -8.78 15.97 -11.26
CA ARG A 157 -7.52 15.99 -10.51
C ARG A 157 -7.56 14.96 -9.39
N LYS A 158 -6.55 14.10 -9.34
CA LYS A 158 -6.29 13.19 -8.21
C LYS A 158 -4.98 13.56 -7.54
N SER A 159 -4.99 13.59 -6.22
CA SER A 159 -3.83 13.94 -5.40
C SER A 159 -3.13 12.67 -4.90
N TYR A 160 -1.81 12.76 -4.77
CA TYR A 160 -0.98 11.69 -4.20
C TYR A 160 -1.13 10.33 -4.91
N VAL A 161 -1.14 10.35 -6.25
CA VAL A 161 -1.21 9.13 -7.06
C VAL A 161 0.17 8.47 -7.09
N THR A 162 0.34 7.39 -6.36
CA THR A 162 1.59 6.61 -6.36
C THR A 162 1.83 6.04 -7.77
N SER A 163 3.08 5.97 -8.20
CA SER A 163 3.46 5.57 -9.58
C SER A 163 2.86 6.48 -10.65
N ALA A 164 2.66 7.78 -10.36
CA ALA A 164 2.16 8.76 -11.32
C ALA A 164 3.06 8.84 -12.56
N GLY A 165 2.49 8.62 -13.74
CA GLY A 165 3.18 8.60 -15.03
C GLY A 165 3.94 7.31 -15.35
N GLU A 166 4.15 6.42 -14.39
CA GLU A 166 4.72 5.08 -14.58
C GLU A 166 3.63 4.04 -14.84
N ALA A 167 2.50 4.14 -14.12
CA ALA A 167 1.37 3.25 -14.30
C ALA A 167 0.77 3.38 -15.72
N THR A 168 0.38 2.24 -16.28
CA THR A 168 -0.32 2.16 -17.58
C THR A 168 -1.84 2.26 -17.40
N HIS A 169 -2.33 1.85 -16.24
CA HIS A 169 -3.76 1.82 -15.91
C HIS A 169 -4.00 2.45 -14.54
N TYR A 170 -4.99 3.33 -14.47
CA TYR A 170 -5.40 3.99 -13.24
C TYR A 170 -6.77 3.50 -12.81
N PHE A 171 -6.85 2.95 -11.62
CA PHE A 171 -8.13 2.73 -10.94
C PHE A 171 -8.63 4.08 -10.43
N LEU A 172 -9.57 4.68 -11.15
CA LEU A 172 -10.09 6.01 -10.88
C LEU A 172 -11.45 5.92 -10.18
N MET A 173 -11.63 6.72 -9.14
CA MET A 173 -12.92 6.90 -8.45
C MET A 173 -13.44 8.30 -8.70
N VAL A 174 -14.65 8.41 -9.26
CA VAL A 174 -15.34 9.68 -9.51
C VAL A 174 -16.80 9.57 -9.10
N GLN A 175 -17.47 10.71 -8.94
CA GLN A 175 -18.93 10.77 -8.91
C GLN A 175 -19.46 10.69 -10.36
N ALA A 176 -20.48 9.89 -10.60
CA ALA A 176 -21.11 9.81 -11.91
C ALA A 176 -22.20 10.90 -12.04
N GLY A 177 -21.82 12.00 -12.66
CA GLY A 177 -22.65 13.20 -12.78
C GLY A 177 -22.51 14.19 -11.62
N ALA A 178 -22.72 15.46 -11.91
CA ALA A 178 -22.64 16.54 -10.93
C ALA A 178 -23.73 16.43 -9.84
N ASP A 179 -24.87 15.85 -10.19
CA ASP A 179 -26.02 15.68 -9.30
C ASP A 179 -26.03 14.33 -8.54
N ALA A 180 -24.95 13.54 -8.69
CA ALA A 180 -24.83 12.28 -7.98
C ALA A 180 -24.90 12.49 -6.46
N PRO A 181 -25.58 11.62 -5.71
CA PRO A 181 -25.58 11.68 -4.25
C PRO A 181 -24.14 11.71 -3.71
N LYS A 182 -23.90 12.51 -2.68
CA LYS A 182 -22.58 12.61 -2.04
C LYS A 182 -22.10 11.20 -1.63
N GLY A 183 -20.93 10.79 -2.11
CA GLY A 183 -20.38 9.47 -1.86
C GLY A 183 -20.85 8.37 -2.80
N ALA A 184 -21.72 8.67 -3.77
CA ALA A 184 -22.07 7.76 -4.85
C ALA A 184 -20.94 7.71 -5.87
N LEU A 185 -20.04 6.74 -5.70
CA LEU A 185 -18.83 6.60 -6.51
C LEU A 185 -19.02 5.61 -7.64
N THR A 186 -18.42 5.92 -8.78
CA THR A 186 -18.29 5.03 -9.94
C THR A 186 -16.82 4.78 -10.19
N PRO A 187 -16.32 3.59 -9.85
CA PRO A 187 -14.94 3.22 -10.16
C PRO A 187 -14.81 2.81 -11.62
N MET A 188 -13.69 3.18 -12.23
CA MET A 188 -13.38 2.82 -13.61
C MET A 188 -11.87 2.63 -13.82
N ILE A 189 -11.52 1.88 -14.84
CA ILE A 189 -10.13 1.77 -15.29
C ILE A 189 -9.89 2.79 -16.39
N VAL A 190 -8.94 3.68 -16.15
CA VAL A 190 -8.44 4.65 -17.13
C VAL A 190 -7.13 4.13 -17.70
N GLU A 191 -7.15 3.82 -19.01
CA GLU A 191 -5.94 3.49 -19.76
C GLU A 191 -5.20 4.80 -20.06
N ARG A 192 -3.97 4.95 -19.54
CA ARG A 192 -3.20 6.20 -19.63
C ARG A 192 -3.13 6.74 -21.06
N ASP A 193 -2.86 5.87 -22.00
CA ASP A 193 -2.59 6.25 -23.40
C ASP A 193 -3.88 6.51 -24.21
N LYS A 194 -5.08 6.38 -23.58
CA LYS A 194 -6.39 6.64 -24.20
C LYS A 194 -7.04 7.95 -23.76
N VAL A 195 -6.42 8.67 -22.84
CA VAL A 195 -6.88 9.97 -22.35
C VAL A 195 -5.72 10.95 -22.31
N GLU A 196 -6.02 12.23 -22.33
CA GLU A 196 -5.04 13.24 -21.97
C GLU A 196 -4.79 13.18 -20.47
N TRP A 197 -3.50 13.15 -20.09
CA TRP A 197 -3.10 13.16 -18.71
C TRP A 197 -1.91 14.06 -18.47
N LYS A 198 -1.83 14.62 -17.27
CA LYS A 198 -0.73 15.50 -16.87
C LYS A 198 -0.37 15.23 -15.43
N LYS A 199 0.91 14.97 -15.17
CA LYS A 199 1.48 14.98 -13.82
C LYS A 199 1.75 16.43 -13.39
N ASP A 200 1.35 16.79 -12.18
CA ASP A 200 1.50 18.14 -11.64
C ASP A 200 2.57 18.16 -10.55
N GLY A 201 3.77 18.48 -10.95
CA GLY A 201 4.93 18.51 -10.08
C GLY A 201 5.56 17.13 -9.79
N GLU A 202 6.63 17.15 -9.01
CA GLU A 202 7.34 15.95 -8.56
C GLU A 202 6.99 15.63 -7.10
N TRP A 203 7.06 14.35 -6.74
CA TRP A 203 6.89 13.92 -5.37
C TRP A 203 8.11 14.35 -4.51
N ASN A 204 7.85 15.06 -3.44
CA ASN A 204 8.88 15.47 -2.46
C ASN A 204 8.39 15.16 -1.04
N GLY A 205 8.31 13.89 -0.72
CA GLY A 205 7.89 13.42 0.61
C GLY A 205 9.03 13.41 1.62
N VAL A 206 8.70 13.48 2.89
CA VAL A 206 9.65 13.27 4.00
C VAL A 206 10.27 11.88 3.91
N GLY A 207 9.42 10.86 3.68
CA GLY A 207 9.78 9.48 3.41
C GLY A 207 9.07 8.96 2.17
N MET A 208 9.23 7.68 1.85
CA MET A 208 8.68 7.05 0.65
C MET A 208 9.07 7.82 -0.63
N ARG A 209 10.29 8.35 -0.65
CA ARG A 209 10.71 9.36 -1.63
C ARG A 209 10.68 8.85 -3.06
N GLY A 210 10.88 7.55 -3.27
CA GLY A 210 10.86 6.92 -4.58
C GLY A 210 9.49 6.46 -5.08
N ASN A 211 8.38 6.69 -4.36
CA ASN A 211 7.09 6.14 -4.76
C ASN A 211 6.34 6.96 -5.83
N GLY A 212 6.81 8.16 -6.18
CA GLY A 212 6.27 9.00 -7.24
C GLY A 212 4.82 9.41 -7.00
N SER A 213 4.42 9.73 -5.77
CA SER A 213 3.03 10.09 -5.39
C SER A 213 2.66 11.51 -5.78
N SER A 214 2.69 11.82 -7.08
CA SER A 214 2.36 13.14 -7.60
C SER A 214 0.88 13.29 -7.91
N PRO A 215 0.33 14.53 -7.94
CA PRO A 215 -0.99 14.77 -8.47
C PRO A 215 -1.05 14.47 -9.98
N VAL A 216 -2.21 13.98 -10.44
CA VAL A 216 -2.47 13.70 -11.86
C VAL A 216 -3.81 14.31 -12.27
N TYR A 217 -3.85 14.91 -13.44
CA TYR A 217 -5.07 15.36 -14.12
C TYR A 217 -5.40 14.41 -15.26
N PHE A 218 -6.70 14.15 -15.44
CA PHE A 218 -7.22 13.33 -16.54
C PHE A 218 -8.29 14.11 -17.29
N THR A 219 -8.19 14.12 -18.63
CA THR A 219 -9.17 14.74 -19.53
C THR A 219 -9.43 13.80 -20.71
N GLY A 220 -10.70 13.60 -21.04
CA GLY A 220 -11.10 12.74 -22.15
C GLY A 220 -12.23 11.78 -21.81
N ASP A 221 -12.61 10.97 -22.77
CA ASP A 221 -13.74 10.07 -22.67
C ASP A 221 -13.25 8.66 -22.30
N VAL A 222 -13.74 8.15 -21.18
CA VAL A 222 -13.49 6.76 -20.73
C VAL A 222 -14.69 5.91 -21.11
N PRO A 223 -14.53 4.86 -21.92
CA PRO A 223 -15.63 4.00 -22.33
C PRO A 223 -16.41 3.43 -21.15
N LYS A 224 -17.73 3.31 -21.27
CA LYS A 224 -18.57 2.72 -20.21
C LYS A 224 -18.17 1.30 -19.84
N GLU A 225 -17.64 0.54 -20.78
CA GLU A 225 -17.12 -0.81 -20.57
C GLU A 225 -15.92 -0.87 -19.61
N ASN A 226 -15.26 0.26 -19.33
CA ASN A 226 -14.18 0.35 -18.37
C ASN A 226 -14.66 0.52 -16.92
N ARG A 227 -15.95 0.69 -16.67
CA ARG A 227 -16.51 0.76 -15.31
C ARG A 227 -16.39 -0.56 -14.59
N LEU A 228 -16.17 -0.49 -13.29
CA LEU A 228 -16.14 -1.65 -12.40
C LEU A 228 -17.39 -1.65 -11.52
N GLY A 229 -18.28 -2.59 -11.78
CA GLY A 229 -19.59 -2.66 -11.13
C GLY A 229 -20.60 -1.67 -11.70
N ASN A 230 -21.70 -1.49 -10.96
CA ASN A 230 -22.79 -0.60 -11.36
C ASN A 230 -22.46 0.88 -11.05
N GLU A 231 -23.11 1.76 -11.80
CA GLU A 231 -23.06 3.19 -11.56
C GLU A 231 -23.59 3.53 -10.17
N HIS A 232 -22.93 4.43 -9.45
CA HIS A 232 -23.23 4.86 -8.07
C HIS A 232 -23.05 3.80 -6.97
N GLU A 233 -22.80 2.52 -7.29
CA GLU A 233 -22.66 1.44 -6.30
C GLU A 233 -21.19 1.14 -5.93
N GLY A 234 -20.25 1.88 -6.49
CA GLY A 234 -18.82 1.64 -6.29
C GLY A 234 -18.37 1.68 -4.84
N GLY A 235 -18.99 2.52 -4.01
CA GLY A 235 -18.67 2.60 -2.58
C GLY A 235 -18.89 1.29 -1.84
N LYS A 236 -19.96 0.54 -2.17
CA LYS A 236 -20.23 -0.79 -1.59
C LYS A 236 -19.21 -1.83 -2.03
N ALA A 237 -18.89 -1.86 -3.33
CA ALA A 237 -17.88 -2.76 -3.88
C ALA A 237 -16.48 -2.46 -3.30
N LEU A 238 -16.12 -1.18 -3.16
CA LEU A 238 -14.89 -0.74 -2.53
C LEU A 238 -14.78 -1.23 -1.08
N GLY A 239 -15.84 -1.10 -0.29
CA GLY A 239 -15.86 -1.53 1.10
C GLY A 239 -15.70 -3.04 1.27
N VAL A 240 -16.28 -3.83 0.39
CA VAL A 240 -16.25 -5.30 0.48
C VAL A 240 -15.01 -5.89 -0.18
N VAL A 241 -14.63 -5.42 -1.36
CA VAL A 241 -13.57 -6.02 -2.18
C VAL A 241 -12.20 -5.40 -1.87
N MET A 242 -12.11 -4.08 -1.88
CA MET A 242 -10.81 -3.40 -1.72
C MET A 242 -10.38 -3.26 -0.26
N MET A 243 -11.27 -2.98 0.67
CA MET A 243 -10.90 -2.64 2.06
C MET A 243 -10.00 -3.69 2.72
N PRO A 244 -10.24 -5.02 2.59
CA PRO A 244 -9.33 -6.02 3.14
C PRO A 244 -7.92 -5.88 2.59
N VAL A 245 -7.77 -5.75 1.27
CA VAL A 245 -6.45 -5.63 0.61
C VAL A 245 -5.80 -4.30 0.97
N VAL A 246 -6.54 -3.20 0.91
CA VAL A 246 -6.03 -1.86 1.27
C VAL A 246 -5.49 -1.85 2.69
N ALA A 247 -6.30 -2.19 3.69
CA ALA A 247 -5.88 -2.12 5.09
C ALA A 247 -4.71 -3.06 5.40
N LEU A 248 -4.77 -4.31 4.92
CA LEU A 248 -3.76 -5.32 5.22
C LEU A 248 -2.44 -5.08 4.48
N THR A 249 -2.45 -4.60 3.24
CA THR A 249 -1.20 -4.31 2.52
C THR A 249 -0.52 -3.03 3.04
N TYR A 250 -1.28 -2.04 3.52
CA TYR A 250 -0.70 -0.92 4.28
C TYR A 250 -0.08 -1.41 5.59
N ALA A 251 -0.80 -2.24 6.36
CA ALA A 251 -0.26 -2.84 7.59
C ALA A 251 1.05 -3.60 7.32
N ALA A 252 1.07 -4.43 6.27
CA ALA A 252 2.24 -5.20 5.86
C ALA A 252 3.43 -4.30 5.48
N ALA A 253 3.18 -3.26 4.66
CA ALA A 253 4.23 -2.33 4.26
C ALA A 253 4.85 -1.61 5.46
N TYR A 254 4.02 -1.09 6.38
CA TYR A 254 4.53 -0.40 7.55
C TYR A 254 5.22 -1.33 8.54
N LEU A 255 4.66 -2.51 8.81
CA LEU A 255 5.30 -3.50 9.66
C LEU A 255 6.65 -3.94 9.08
N GLY A 256 6.74 -4.11 7.77
CA GLY A 256 7.97 -4.44 7.05
C GLY A 256 9.06 -3.38 7.25
N ILE A 257 8.70 -2.07 7.29
CA ILE A 257 9.65 -0.99 7.58
C ILE A 257 10.25 -1.16 8.98
N GLY A 258 9.41 -1.29 10.00
CA GLY A 258 9.87 -1.48 11.38
C GLY A 258 10.69 -2.75 11.56
N SER A 259 10.23 -3.84 10.94
CA SER A 259 10.91 -5.15 10.98
C SER A 259 12.27 -5.11 10.27
N GLY A 260 12.37 -4.49 9.10
CA GLY A 260 13.63 -4.35 8.37
C GLY A 260 14.66 -3.52 9.14
N ALA A 261 14.22 -2.42 9.75
CA ALA A 261 15.09 -1.63 10.63
C ALA A 261 15.56 -2.45 11.85
N TYR A 262 14.66 -3.21 12.46
CA TYR A 262 14.98 -4.07 13.59
C TYR A 262 15.96 -5.20 13.21
N GLU A 263 15.81 -5.83 12.05
CA GLU A 263 16.74 -6.87 11.56
C GLU A 263 18.16 -6.31 11.37
N ILE A 264 18.28 -5.12 10.76
CA ILE A 264 19.58 -4.42 10.63
C ILE A 264 20.15 -4.09 12.00
N ALA A 265 19.31 -3.57 12.91
CA ALA A 265 19.73 -3.25 14.27
C ALA A 265 20.22 -4.47 15.04
N SER A 266 19.57 -5.62 14.89
CA SER A 266 19.98 -6.87 15.53
C SER A 266 21.36 -7.31 15.06
N ALA A 267 21.63 -7.23 13.76
CA ALA A 267 22.92 -7.54 13.19
C ALA A 267 24.02 -6.54 13.67
N GLU A 268 23.73 -5.25 13.66
CA GLU A 268 24.69 -4.21 14.07
C GLU A 268 24.95 -4.24 15.60
N ALA A 269 23.92 -4.47 16.42
CA ALA A 269 24.07 -4.45 17.86
C ALA A 269 24.82 -5.64 18.43
N THR A 270 24.95 -6.73 17.68
CA THR A 270 25.73 -7.93 18.02
C THR A 270 27.19 -7.85 17.62
N LYS A 271 27.57 -6.92 16.74
CA LYS A 271 28.95 -6.75 16.31
C LYS A 271 29.85 -6.33 17.48
N GLN A 272 31.03 -6.92 17.55
CA GLN A 272 32.06 -6.52 18.51
C GLN A 272 32.77 -5.26 18.05
N TYR A 273 32.97 -4.32 18.97
CA TYR A 273 33.86 -3.19 18.81
C TYR A 273 35.34 -3.61 19.00
N PRO A 274 36.32 -2.78 18.63
CA PRO A 274 37.73 -3.05 18.92
C PRO A 274 38.03 -3.30 20.40
N SER A 275 37.21 -2.78 21.30
CA SER A 275 37.26 -3.02 22.76
C SER A 275 36.79 -4.43 23.17
N GLY A 276 36.24 -5.23 22.26
CA GLY A 276 35.57 -6.50 22.55
C GLY A 276 34.13 -6.37 23.01
N ALA A 277 33.65 -5.16 23.38
CA ALA A 277 32.28 -4.93 23.79
C ALA A 277 31.31 -4.91 22.59
N ARG A 278 30.04 -5.23 22.84
CA ARG A 278 28.94 -5.13 21.89
C ARG A 278 27.92 -4.09 22.37
N ARG A 279 27.16 -3.51 21.46
CA ARG A 279 26.06 -2.59 21.83
C ARG A 279 25.02 -3.26 22.73
N LEU A 280 24.77 -4.56 22.52
CA LEU A 280 23.87 -5.35 23.36
C LEU A 280 24.42 -5.69 24.76
N ASP A 281 25.67 -5.43 25.07
CA ASP A 281 26.18 -5.63 26.42
C ASP A 281 25.59 -4.60 27.40
N ASN A 282 25.11 -3.46 26.90
CA ASN A 282 24.37 -2.50 27.69
C ASN A 282 22.94 -3.02 28.00
N PRO A 283 22.55 -3.16 29.29
CA PRO A 283 21.25 -3.69 29.68
C PRO A 283 20.05 -2.86 29.19
N VAL A 284 20.22 -1.54 29.02
CA VAL A 284 19.17 -0.67 28.46
C VAL A 284 18.90 -1.04 27.00
N ASN A 285 19.95 -1.28 26.22
CA ASN A 285 19.80 -1.71 24.83
C ASN A 285 19.20 -3.11 24.71
N LYS A 286 19.57 -4.06 25.57
CA LYS A 286 18.92 -5.37 25.65
C LYS A 286 17.42 -5.25 25.89
N ARG A 287 17.02 -4.41 26.86
CA ARG A 287 15.62 -4.17 27.16
C ARG A 287 14.88 -3.58 25.93
N ARG A 288 15.44 -2.56 25.28
CA ARG A 288 14.86 -1.95 24.07
C ARG A 288 14.66 -2.98 22.97
N MET A 289 15.67 -3.79 22.67
CA MET A 289 15.57 -4.81 21.64
C MET A 289 14.48 -5.85 21.98
N GLY A 290 14.35 -6.26 23.23
CA GLY A 290 13.30 -7.16 23.69
C GLY A 290 11.90 -6.54 23.54
N GLN A 291 11.72 -5.27 23.89
CA GLN A 291 10.45 -4.56 23.75
C GLN A 291 10.04 -4.43 22.28
N MET A 292 10.95 -3.97 21.42
CA MET A 292 10.70 -3.84 19.98
C MET A 292 10.35 -5.20 19.34
N SER A 293 11.05 -6.26 19.71
CA SER A 293 10.73 -7.63 19.25
C SER A 293 9.31 -8.04 19.61
N ALA A 294 8.90 -7.81 20.87
CA ALA A 294 7.55 -8.14 21.32
C ALA A 294 6.47 -7.33 20.58
N GLN A 295 6.68 -6.06 20.36
CA GLN A 295 5.76 -5.19 19.63
C GLN A 295 5.61 -5.62 18.17
N ILE A 296 6.72 -5.90 17.48
CA ILE A 296 6.72 -6.38 16.10
C ILE A 296 5.96 -7.70 15.98
N GLU A 297 6.22 -8.66 16.87
CA GLU A 297 5.55 -9.97 16.80
C GLU A 297 4.06 -9.89 17.18
N ALA A 298 3.66 -8.99 18.06
CA ALA A 298 2.26 -8.74 18.37
C ALA A 298 1.51 -8.17 17.16
N ALA A 299 2.07 -7.11 16.52
CA ALA A 299 1.49 -6.51 15.32
C ALA A 299 1.46 -7.50 14.15
N ARG A 300 2.53 -8.30 13.96
CA ARG A 300 2.61 -9.35 12.93
C ARG A 300 1.57 -10.43 13.14
N SER A 301 1.37 -10.87 14.38
CA SER A 301 0.38 -11.89 14.70
C SER A 301 -1.04 -11.40 14.38
N LEU A 302 -1.37 -10.17 14.75
CA LEU A 302 -2.67 -9.57 14.41
C LEU A 302 -2.86 -9.48 12.89
N LEU A 303 -1.85 -8.99 12.17
CA LEU A 303 -1.87 -8.85 10.71
C LEU A 303 -2.10 -10.18 10.01
N HIS A 304 -1.32 -11.21 10.36
CA HIS A 304 -1.41 -12.53 9.72
C HIS A 304 -2.71 -13.24 10.06
N LEU A 305 -3.20 -13.12 11.30
CA LEU A 305 -4.49 -13.70 11.71
C LEU A 305 -5.66 -13.00 11.02
N ALA A 306 -5.60 -11.67 10.87
CA ALA A 306 -6.63 -10.92 10.15
C ALA A 306 -6.66 -11.32 8.66
N ALA A 307 -5.51 -11.44 8.00
CA ALA A 307 -5.42 -11.90 6.62
C ALA A 307 -5.98 -13.31 6.45
N LYS A 308 -5.54 -14.26 7.29
CA LYS A 308 -6.06 -15.63 7.27
C LYS A 308 -7.56 -15.71 7.53
N ALA A 309 -8.07 -14.94 8.49
CA ALA A 309 -9.51 -14.87 8.76
C ALA A 309 -10.30 -14.31 7.57
N GLY A 310 -9.71 -13.38 6.81
CA GLY A 310 -10.26 -12.88 5.56
C GLY A 310 -10.34 -13.96 4.49
N ASP A 311 -9.26 -14.71 4.26
CA ASP A 311 -9.22 -15.83 3.31
C ASP A 311 -10.27 -16.91 3.64
N GLU A 312 -10.51 -17.15 4.92
CA GLU A 312 -11.52 -18.10 5.41
C GLU A 312 -12.95 -17.53 5.44
N GLY A 313 -13.17 -16.29 4.99
CA GLY A 313 -14.49 -15.64 4.99
C GLY A 313 -15.08 -15.39 6.37
N ARG A 314 -14.27 -15.39 7.44
CA ARG A 314 -14.69 -15.24 8.83
C ARG A 314 -14.87 -13.80 9.28
N VAL A 315 -14.37 -12.83 8.52
CA VAL A 315 -14.44 -11.40 8.88
C VAL A 315 -15.77 -10.82 8.39
N LYS A 316 -16.65 -10.45 9.32
CA LYS A 316 -17.96 -9.86 9.03
C LYS A 316 -17.93 -8.34 8.87
N ALA A 317 -17.00 -7.67 9.54
CA ALA A 317 -16.78 -6.24 9.47
C ALA A 317 -15.27 -5.96 9.36
N PRO A 318 -14.83 -4.88 8.73
CA PRO A 318 -13.42 -4.62 8.45
C PRO A 318 -12.58 -4.25 9.69
N ILE A 319 -13.15 -4.35 10.90
CA ILE A 319 -12.50 -3.97 12.16
C ILE A 319 -11.10 -4.62 12.31
N PRO A 320 -10.92 -5.96 12.17
CA PRO A 320 -9.61 -6.57 12.34
C PRO A 320 -8.57 -6.07 11.34
N TYR A 321 -8.99 -5.73 10.12
CA TYR A 321 -8.09 -5.21 9.09
C TYR A 321 -7.58 -3.81 9.45
N ILE A 322 -8.50 -2.94 9.92
CA ILE A 322 -8.16 -1.57 10.32
C ILE A 322 -7.30 -1.60 11.59
N GLN A 323 -7.63 -2.46 12.57
CA GLN A 323 -6.81 -2.66 13.76
C GLN A 323 -5.40 -3.11 13.41
N ALA A 324 -5.24 -4.07 12.49
CA ALA A 324 -3.92 -4.51 12.03
C ALA A 324 -3.12 -3.36 11.40
N LYS A 325 -3.79 -2.48 10.61
CA LYS A 325 -3.15 -1.31 10.00
C LYS A 325 -2.66 -0.32 11.05
N VAL A 326 -3.48 0.02 12.00
CA VAL A 326 -3.13 0.97 13.07
C VAL A 326 -1.96 0.44 13.90
N MET A 327 -2.07 -0.79 14.39
CA MET A 327 -1.02 -1.42 15.20
C MET A 327 0.31 -1.52 14.45
N ALA A 328 0.29 -1.93 13.18
CA ALA A 328 1.50 -2.03 12.37
C ALA A 328 2.18 -0.67 12.14
N SER A 329 1.41 0.37 11.86
CA SER A 329 1.94 1.72 11.62
C SER A 329 2.53 2.34 12.89
N GLU A 330 1.86 2.23 14.02
CA GLU A 330 2.35 2.74 15.32
C GLU A 330 3.60 1.98 15.78
N THR A 331 3.58 0.65 15.70
CA THR A 331 4.75 -0.19 16.00
C THR A 331 5.95 0.20 15.14
N SER A 332 5.74 0.44 13.85
CA SER A 332 6.83 0.84 12.94
C SER A 332 7.45 2.18 13.33
N VAL A 333 6.63 3.18 13.64
CA VAL A 333 7.08 4.50 14.07
C VAL A 333 7.84 4.42 15.40
N GLU A 334 7.33 3.68 16.38
CA GLU A 334 7.96 3.51 17.67
C GLU A 334 9.30 2.77 17.54
N VAL A 335 9.33 1.63 16.85
CA VAL A 335 10.56 0.85 16.63
C VAL A 335 11.63 1.68 15.95
N THR A 336 11.30 2.38 14.87
CA THR A 336 12.29 3.18 14.13
C THR A 336 12.78 4.37 14.96
N SER A 337 11.93 5.00 15.75
CA SER A 337 12.30 6.07 16.69
C SER A 337 13.24 5.57 17.79
N GLU A 338 12.94 4.42 18.41
CA GLU A 338 13.78 3.80 19.42
C GLU A 338 15.17 3.40 18.85
N LEU A 339 15.22 2.94 17.60
CA LEU A 339 16.49 2.62 16.94
C LEU A 339 17.32 3.87 16.66
N MET A 340 16.71 5.01 16.29
CA MET A 340 17.43 6.29 16.18
C MET A 340 18.07 6.66 17.51
N THR A 341 17.35 6.51 18.62
CA THR A 341 17.85 6.76 19.98
C THR A 341 18.97 5.78 20.37
N MET A 342 18.79 4.48 20.13
CA MET A 342 19.73 3.44 20.50
C MET A 342 21.07 3.55 19.76
N PHE A 343 21.05 3.94 18.49
CA PHE A 343 22.26 4.07 17.66
C PHE A 343 22.80 5.50 17.66
N GLY A 344 22.06 6.48 18.17
CA GLY A 344 22.50 7.85 18.42
C GLY A 344 23.13 8.53 17.20
N GLY A 345 24.30 9.14 17.36
CA GLY A 345 24.99 9.87 16.30
C GLY A 345 25.27 9.05 15.03
N THR A 346 25.46 7.74 15.14
CA THR A 346 25.68 6.86 13.99
C THR A 346 24.42 6.74 13.12
N ALA A 347 23.25 6.68 13.75
CA ALA A 347 21.96 6.69 13.05
C ALA A 347 21.66 8.08 12.48
N PHE A 348 21.87 9.12 13.29
CA PHE A 348 21.58 10.51 12.91
C PHE A 348 22.47 11.01 11.77
N ALA A 349 23.74 10.59 11.71
CA ALA A 349 24.67 10.91 10.63
C ALA A 349 24.52 10.05 9.37
N ALA A 350 23.42 9.30 9.25
CA ALA A 350 23.10 8.42 8.11
C ALA A 350 24.20 7.40 7.73
N ARG A 351 25.04 6.99 8.70
CA ARG A 351 26.04 5.92 8.50
C ARG A 351 25.40 4.54 8.45
N LEU A 352 24.21 4.41 9.06
CA LEU A 352 23.32 3.26 9.02
C LEU A 352 21.96 3.75 8.51
N PRO A 353 21.16 2.91 7.88
CA PRO A 353 19.95 3.35 7.18
C PRO A 353 18.76 3.71 8.10
N PHE A 354 18.95 3.84 9.41
CA PHE A 354 17.87 4.04 10.37
C PHE A 354 17.09 5.32 10.16
N GLU A 355 17.75 6.42 9.73
CA GLU A 355 17.08 7.69 9.42
C GLU A 355 16.10 7.55 8.26
N ARG A 356 16.42 6.71 7.24
CA ARG A 356 15.53 6.43 6.13
C ARG A 356 14.30 5.65 6.60
N TYR A 357 14.50 4.56 7.36
CA TYR A 357 13.39 3.80 7.92
C TYR A 357 12.52 4.65 8.84
N PHE A 358 13.11 5.52 9.65
CA PHE A 358 12.38 6.46 10.51
C PHE A 358 11.49 7.41 9.69
N ARG A 359 12.02 7.98 8.59
CA ARG A 359 11.24 8.85 7.70
C ARG A 359 10.13 8.08 6.96
N ASP A 360 10.44 6.90 6.46
CA ASP A 360 9.50 6.05 5.74
C ASP A 360 8.36 5.55 6.65
N ALA A 361 8.67 5.17 7.89
CA ALA A 361 7.69 4.71 8.87
C ALA A 361 6.62 5.78 9.18
N ARG A 362 7.02 7.07 9.17
CA ARG A 362 6.10 8.17 9.46
C ARG A 362 4.91 8.24 8.50
N ALA A 363 5.06 7.76 7.27
CA ALA A 363 3.98 7.64 6.31
C ALA A 363 2.80 6.83 6.86
N GLY A 364 3.06 5.85 7.73
CA GLY A 364 2.03 4.99 8.32
C GLY A 364 0.96 5.72 9.13
N MET A 365 1.30 6.87 9.69
CA MET A 365 0.35 7.65 10.48
C MET A 365 -0.60 8.49 9.62
N VAL A 366 -0.20 8.83 8.39
CA VAL A 366 -0.87 9.84 7.55
C VAL A 366 -1.29 9.35 6.17
N MET A 367 -0.75 8.23 5.69
CA MET A 367 -1.05 7.70 4.34
C MET A 367 -2.01 6.51 4.40
N GLY A 368 -2.79 6.37 3.33
CA GLY A 368 -3.84 5.38 3.25
C GLY A 368 -5.01 5.80 4.12
N LEU A 369 -5.39 4.96 5.05
CA LEU A 369 -6.31 5.32 6.13
C LEU A 369 -5.49 5.94 7.27
N ALA A 370 -5.51 7.26 7.42
CA ALA A 370 -4.81 7.94 8.51
C ALA A 370 -5.29 7.40 9.88
N ASN A 371 -4.38 7.26 10.86
CA ASN A 371 -4.76 6.68 12.15
C ASN A 371 -5.83 7.50 12.87
N ASP A 372 -5.81 8.84 12.73
CA ASP A 372 -6.83 9.73 13.29
C ASP A 372 -8.22 9.54 12.66
N GLU A 373 -8.30 8.95 11.47
CA GLU A 373 -9.55 8.53 10.81
C GLU A 373 -9.90 7.08 11.15
N ALA A 374 -8.90 6.22 11.25
CA ALA A 374 -9.06 4.79 11.52
C ALA A 374 -9.67 4.51 12.90
N TYR A 375 -9.21 5.20 13.94
CA TYR A 375 -9.73 5.01 15.29
C TYR A 375 -11.21 5.35 15.43
N PRO A 376 -11.71 6.51 14.96
CA PRO A 376 -13.14 6.79 14.92
C PRO A 376 -13.93 5.78 14.10
N MET A 377 -13.39 5.28 12.98
CA MET A 377 -14.07 4.24 12.20
C MET A 377 -14.25 2.94 13.01
N ILE A 378 -13.21 2.48 13.71
CA ILE A 378 -13.28 1.32 14.60
C ILE A 378 -14.32 1.58 15.69
N ALA A 379 -14.27 2.73 16.37
CA ALA A 379 -15.19 3.08 17.43
C ALA A 379 -16.65 3.11 16.96
N ASN A 380 -16.94 3.71 15.80
CA ASN A 380 -18.28 3.78 15.23
C ASN A 380 -18.83 2.40 14.83
N MET A 381 -17.98 1.47 14.43
CA MET A 381 -18.40 0.09 14.14
C MET A 381 -18.65 -0.73 15.41
N LEU A 382 -17.90 -0.49 16.48
CA LEU A 382 -18.07 -1.17 17.77
C LEU A 382 -19.24 -0.57 18.58
N PHE A 383 -19.44 0.73 18.49
CA PHE A 383 -20.41 1.52 19.24
C PHE A 383 -21.21 2.40 18.27
N PRO A 384 -22.07 1.82 17.43
CA PRO A 384 -22.84 2.59 16.46
C PRO A 384 -23.72 3.63 17.18
N PRO A 385 -23.84 4.87 16.65
CA PRO A 385 -24.70 5.88 17.23
C PRO A 385 -26.13 5.36 17.30
N GLN A 386 -26.80 5.62 18.42
CA GLN A 386 -28.22 5.29 18.57
C GLN A 386 -29.00 6.05 17.48
N ARG A 387 -29.72 5.30 16.64
CA ARG A 387 -30.66 5.92 15.70
C ARG A 387 -31.77 6.58 16.52
N GLY A 388 -31.75 7.91 16.61
CA GLY A 388 -32.85 8.71 17.15
C GLY A 388 -34.08 8.64 16.26
#